data_3c96fafd8088fbf2350dc5afa382b316
#
_entry.id   3c96fafd8088fbf2350dc5afa382b316
#
_cell.length_a   1.000
_cell.length_b   1.000
_cell.length_c   1.000
_cell.angle_alpha   90.00
_cell.angle_beta   90.00
_cell.angle_gamma   90.00
#
_symmetry.space_group_name_H-M   'P 1'
#
loop_
_entity.id
_entity.type
_entity.pdbx_description
1 polymer ?
#
loop_
_entity_poly.entity_id
_entity_poly.type
_entity_poly.pdbx_seq_one_letter_code
_entity_poly.pdbx_strand_id
1 'polypeptide(L)'
;MTTPIAWLEAVEVDYPRGPALGPFDFELAPGEITALVGPSGCGKSTALRLLAGLEAPTRGRVERASGRGETAVVFQAPTLMPWASALDNVALPLELAGTPRPAARARAAAALARVKLAGIDLAKPAQLSGGMAMRVSLARALVTDPRLLLLDEPFAALDEITRRALAEDVHQLWLQSQLAIVFVTHNVEEAVYMASRVVVMTSGPGRAAGGAMIDAPLPRPPGFRTTAHFRQAAEKVSADLAKAMDVGAMEAT
;
A
#
# COMPACT_ATOMS: atom_id res chain seq x y z
N MET A 1 20.82 -2.25 15.09
CA MET A 1 19.66 -2.80 14.34
C MET A 1 18.47 -1.92 14.65
N THR A 2 17.84 -1.32 13.65
CA THR A 2 16.62 -0.53 13.83
C THR A 2 15.45 -1.48 14.09
N THR A 3 14.65 -1.21 15.13
CA THR A 3 13.45 -2.01 15.42
C THR A 3 12.47 -1.89 14.25
N PRO A 4 11.96 -3.00 13.70
CA PRO A 4 10.96 -2.96 12.62
C PRO A 4 9.69 -2.24 13.09
N ILE A 5 8.98 -1.60 12.15
CA ILE A 5 7.73 -0.91 12.43
C ILE A 5 6.54 -1.88 12.45
N ALA A 6 6.65 -2.98 11.73
CA ALA A 6 5.68 -4.06 11.73
C ALA A 6 6.36 -5.38 11.34
N TRP A 7 5.88 -6.51 11.89
CA TRP A 7 6.31 -7.84 11.45
C TRP A 7 5.23 -8.90 11.62
N LEU A 8 5.34 -9.91 10.79
CA LEU A 8 4.55 -11.13 10.81
C LEU A 8 5.52 -12.29 11.01
N GLU A 9 5.25 -13.15 11.99
CA GLU A 9 6.08 -14.31 12.34
C GLU A 9 5.27 -15.59 12.20
N ALA A 10 5.62 -16.44 11.24
CA ALA A 10 4.97 -17.70 10.92
C ALA A 10 3.43 -17.59 10.84
N VAL A 11 2.94 -16.50 10.22
CA VAL A 11 1.51 -16.18 10.22
C VAL A 11 0.75 -17.07 9.26
N GLU A 12 -0.34 -17.67 9.74
CA GLU A 12 -1.31 -18.41 8.93
C GLU A 12 -2.71 -17.79 9.08
N VAL A 13 -3.46 -17.80 8.00
CA VAL A 13 -4.88 -17.39 7.99
C VAL A 13 -5.69 -18.42 7.22
N ASP A 14 -6.64 -19.02 7.94
CA ASP A 14 -7.57 -20.01 7.41
C ASP A 14 -8.99 -19.40 7.37
N TYR A 15 -9.59 -19.40 6.20
CA TYR A 15 -11.01 -19.09 6.03
C TYR A 15 -11.84 -20.36 5.86
N PRO A 16 -13.18 -20.32 6.01
CA PRO A 16 -14.04 -21.48 5.77
C PRO A 16 -13.93 -22.08 4.37
N ARG A 17 -13.41 -21.31 3.41
CA ARG A 17 -13.19 -21.72 2.01
C ARG A 17 -11.80 -22.31 1.75
N GLY A 18 -10.93 -22.34 2.77
CA GLY A 18 -9.55 -22.83 2.69
C GLY A 18 -8.52 -21.82 3.17
N PRO A 19 -7.26 -22.26 3.25
CA PRO A 19 -6.16 -21.41 3.72
C PRO A 19 -5.86 -20.30 2.72
N ALA A 20 -5.74 -19.07 3.23
CA ALA A 20 -5.43 -17.90 2.44
C ALA A 20 -3.96 -17.49 2.56
N LEU A 21 -3.36 -17.67 3.73
CA LEU A 21 -1.98 -17.27 4.02
C LEU A 21 -1.32 -18.32 4.91
N GLY A 22 -0.06 -18.61 4.67
CA GLY A 22 0.71 -19.31 5.65
C GLY A 22 1.67 -20.42 5.24
N PRO A 23 2.65 -20.69 6.11
CA PRO A 23 3.21 -19.72 7.06
C PRO A 23 3.92 -18.57 6.31
N PHE A 24 3.70 -17.36 6.77
CA PHE A 24 4.23 -16.16 6.13
C PHE A 24 5.02 -15.31 7.12
N ASP A 25 6.30 -15.08 6.80
CA ASP A 25 7.20 -14.21 7.53
C ASP A 25 7.39 -12.92 6.75
N PHE A 26 7.26 -11.79 7.44
CA PHE A 26 7.43 -10.47 6.86
C PHE A 26 7.92 -9.48 7.91
N GLU A 27 8.84 -8.63 7.53
CA GLU A 27 9.36 -7.55 8.38
C GLU A 27 9.41 -6.26 7.57
N LEU A 28 9.05 -5.14 8.18
CA LEU A 28 9.07 -3.81 7.60
C LEU A 28 9.90 -2.86 8.44
N ALA A 29 10.94 -2.31 7.86
CA ALA A 29 11.77 -1.30 8.51
C ALA A 29 11.11 0.10 8.47
N PRO A 30 11.41 1.00 9.44
CA PRO A 30 11.00 2.39 9.36
C PRO A 30 11.48 3.05 8.06
N GLY A 31 10.62 3.81 7.39
CA GLY A 31 10.94 4.49 6.14
C GLY A 31 11.11 3.57 4.92
N GLU A 32 10.86 2.28 5.05
CA GLU A 32 10.94 1.34 3.93
C GLU A 32 9.67 1.38 3.08
N ILE A 33 9.82 1.26 1.75
CA ILE A 33 8.71 0.98 0.84
C ILE A 33 8.84 -0.47 0.36
N THR A 34 7.92 -1.34 0.77
CA THR A 34 7.88 -2.74 0.36
C THR A 34 6.65 -3.01 -0.51
N ALA A 35 6.86 -3.68 -1.64
CA ALA A 35 5.80 -4.20 -2.50
C ALA A 35 5.55 -5.69 -2.24
N LEU A 36 4.29 -6.09 -2.11
CA LEU A 36 3.87 -7.50 -2.15
C LEU A 36 3.28 -7.78 -3.55
N VAL A 37 3.90 -8.71 -4.27
CA VAL A 37 3.50 -9.11 -5.63
C VAL A 37 3.12 -10.58 -5.64
N GLY A 38 2.05 -10.93 -6.34
CA GLY A 38 1.61 -12.31 -6.44
C GLY A 38 0.30 -12.42 -7.23
N PRO A 39 -0.11 -13.64 -7.60
CA PRO A 39 -1.36 -13.86 -8.32
C PRO A 39 -2.59 -13.42 -7.52
N SER A 40 -3.73 -13.26 -8.21
CA SER A 40 -4.99 -12.94 -7.55
C SER A 40 -5.38 -14.06 -6.57
N GLY A 41 -5.86 -13.69 -5.39
CA GLY A 41 -6.28 -14.65 -4.36
C GLY A 41 -5.14 -15.27 -3.53
N CYS A 42 -3.87 -14.89 -3.73
CA CYS A 42 -2.73 -15.44 -2.99
C CYS A 42 -2.55 -14.89 -1.55
N GLY A 43 -3.48 -14.09 -1.03
CA GLY A 43 -3.40 -13.60 0.36
C GLY A 43 -2.77 -12.24 0.56
N LYS A 44 -2.40 -11.48 -0.50
CA LYS A 44 -1.80 -10.13 -0.37
C LYS A 44 -2.65 -9.16 0.46
N SER A 45 -3.94 -9.05 0.13
CA SER A 45 -4.88 -8.20 0.89
C SER A 45 -5.11 -8.73 2.30
N THR A 46 -5.02 -10.05 2.54
CA THR A 46 -5.04 -10.65 3.88
C THR A 46 -3.82 -10.20 4.68
N ALA A 47 -2.61 -10.26 4.12
CA ALA A 47 -1.40 -9.75 4.76
C ALA A 47 -1.53 -8.25 5.10
N LEU A 48 -2.09 -7.42 4.20
CA LEU A 48 -2.36 -6.02 4.49
C LEU A 48 -3.37 -5.84 5.64
N ARG A 49 -4.46 -6.63 5.68
CA ARG A 49 -5.45 -6.55 6.78
C ARG A 49 -4.86 -6.93 8.13
N LEU A 50 -3.96 -7.92 8.17
CA LEU A 50 -3.21 -8.28 9.38
C LEU A 50 -2.33 -7.10 9.83
N LEU A 51 -1.56 -6.49 8.93
CA LEU A 51 -0.74 -5.32 9.21
C LEU A 51 -1.59 -4.10 9.62
N ALA A 52 -2.80 -3.97 9.08
CA ALA A 52 -3.75 -2.93 9.45
C ALA A 52 -4.41 -3.18 10.83
N GLY A 53 -4.35 -4.41 11.35
CA GLY A 53 -5.10 -4.83 12.54
C GLY A 53 -6.60 -4.94 12.31
N LEU A 54 -7.00 -5.12 11.08
CA LEU A 54 -8.39 -5.37 10.68
C LEU A 54 -8.73 -6.84 10.74
N GLU A 55 -7.72 -7.70 10.86
CA GLU A 55 -7.86 -9.15 10.95
C GLU A 55 -6.85 -9.72 11.94
N ALA A 56 -7.16 -10.85 12.54
CA ALA A 56 -6.26 -11.61 13.42
C ALA A 56 -5.78 -12.87 12.69
N PRO A 57 -4.53 -13.30 12.90
CA PRO A 57 -4.05 -14.55 12.31
C PRO A 57 -4.72 -15.76 12.99
N THR A 58 -4.87 -16.87 12.26
CA THR A 58 -5.28 -18.16 12.82
C THR A 58 -4.13 -18.77 13.64
N ARG A 59 -2.88 -18.60 13.19
CA ARG A 59 -1.65 -18.98 13.87
C ARG A 59 -0.56 -17.97 13.63
N GLY A 60 0.52 -18.06 14.41
CA GLY A 60 1.65 -17.15 14.34
C GLY A 60 1.38 -15.83 15.08
N ARG A 61 2.24 -14.84 14.85
CA ARG A 61 2.21 -13.58 15.58
C ARG A 61 2.27 -12.40 14.61
N VAL A 62 1.48 -11.38 14.90
CA VAL A 62 1.52 -10.08 14.23
C VAL A 62 1.87 -9.02 15.26
N GLU A 63 2.93 -8.29 15.02
CA GLU A 63 3.28 -7.15 15.85
C GLU A 63 3.44 -5.88 15.00
N ARG A 64 3.10 -4.75 15.60
CA ARG A 64 3.18 -3.44 14.98
C ARG A 64 3.74 -2.47 16.00
N ALA A 65 4.82 -1.81 15.62
CA ALA A 65 5.40 -0.75 16.45
C ALA A 65 4.60 0.57 16.35
N SER A 66 3.64 0.65 15.43
CA SER A 66 2.73 1.77 15.31
C SER A 66 1.60 1.65 16.34
N GLY A 67 1.37 2.70 17.13
CA GLY A 67 0.24 2.81 18.05
C GLY A 67 -1.10 2.91 17.33
N ARG A 68 -2.19 2.99 18.11
CA ARG A 68 -3.54 3.16 17.56
C ARG A 68 -3.63 4.49 16.80
N GLY A 69 -4.07 4.46 15.53
CA GLY A 69 -4.18 5.65 14.65
C GLY A 69 -2.89 5.99 13.90
N GLU A 70 -1.78 5.29 14.13
CA GLU A 70 -0.52 5.48 13.41
C GLU A 70 -0.41 4.62 12.13
N THR A 71 -1.41 3.81 11.86
CA THR A 71 -1.54 3.03 10.62
C THR A 71 -2.71 3.53 9.81
N ALA A 72 -2.48 3.81 8.53
CA ALA A 72 -3.52 4.21 7.58
C ALA A 72 -3.60 3.23 6.41
N VAL A 73 -4.82 3.06 5.88
CA VAL A 73 -5.09 2.14 4.76
C VAL A 73 -5.75 2.91 3.62
N VAL A 74 -5.27 2.68 2.41
CA VAL A 74 -5.91 3.08 1.16
C VAL A 74 -6.31 1.82 0.41
N PHE A 75 -7.59 1.65 0.16
CA PHE A 75 -8.14 0.51 -0.55
C PHE A 75 -8.13 0.72 -2.07
N GLN A 76 -8.26 -0.35 -2.83
CA GLN A 76 -8.36 -0.35 -4.29
C GLN A 76 -9.46 0.59 -4.81
N ALA A 77 -10.63 0.57 -4.18
CA ALA A 77 -11.65 1.59 -4.37
C ALA A 77 -11.39 2.76 -3.40
N PRO A 78 -11.54 4.02 -3.80
CA PRO A 78 -11.29 5.18 -2.93
C PRO A 78 -12.16 5.23 -1.66
N THR A 79 -13.27 4.49 -1.62
CA THR A 79 -14.19 4.37 -0.46
C THR A 79 -14.57 5.71 0.16
N LEU A 80 -14.78 6.72 -0.67
CA LEU A 80 -15.22 8.04 -0.22
C LEU A 80 -16.72 8.02 0.12
N MET A 81 -17.11 8.78 1.14
CA MET A 81 -18.51 9.01 1.48
C MET A 81 -19.18 9.81 0.35
N PRO A 82 -20.15 9.26 -0.39
CA PRO A 82 -20.67 9.88 -1.62
C PRO A 82 -21.44 11.18 -1.36
N TRP A 83 -21.97 11.37 -0.15
CA TRP A 83 -22.71 12.57 0.26
C TRP A 83 -21.81 13.68 0.80
N ALA A 84 -20.57 13.37 1.20
CA ALA A 84 -19.64 14.32 1.80
C ALA A 84 -18.73 14.96 0.73
N SER A 85 -18.28 16.18 1.00
CA SER A 85 -17.28 16.86 0.17
C SER A 85 -15.91 16.21 0.27
N ALA A 86 -14.98 16.53 -0.63
CA ALA A 86 -13.59 16.09 -0.56
C ALA A 86 -12.96 16.50 0.78
N LEU A 87 -13.19 17.74 1.21
CA LEU A 87 -12.69 18.25 2.49
C LEU A 87 -13.26 17.48 3.68
N ASP A 88 -14.58 17.20 3.70
CA ASP A 88 -15.22 16.47 4.79
C ASP A 88 -14.78 14.99 4.80
N ASN A 89 -14.56 14.36 3.64
CA ASN A 89 -13.97 13.03 3.56
C ASN A 89 -12.58 12.98 4.20
N VAL A 90 -11.73 13.97 3.93
CA VAL A 90 -10.37 14.03 4.48
C VAL A 90 -10.37 14.42 5.96
N ALA A 91 -11.28 15.29 6.41
CA ALA A 91 -11.38 15.69 7.82
C ALA A 91 -11.89 14.58 8.75
N LEU A 92 -12.66 13.63 8.22
CA LEU A 92 -13.37 12.61 9.00
C LEU A 92 -12.49 11.88 10.03
N PRO A 93 -11.29 11.34 9.69
CA PRO A 93 -10.48 10.62 10.67
C PRO A 93 -10.09 11.49 11.88
N LEU A 94 -9.84 12.77 11.66
CA LEU A 94 -9.51 13.72 12.74
C LEU A 94 -10.73 14.05 13.59
N GLU A 95 -11.91 14.21 12.99
CA GLU A 95 -13.16 14.46 13.72
C GLU A 95 -13.52 13.24 14.59
N LEU A 96 -13.35 12.01 14.07
CA LEU A 96 -13.55 10.77 14.82
C LEU A 96 -12.52 10.58 15.97
N ALA A 97 -11.34 11.16 15.82
CA ALA A 97 -10.32 11.22 16.88
C ALA A 97 -10.55 12.34 17.89
N GLY A 98 -11.65 13.11 17.76
CA GLY A 98 -12.01 14.19 18.68
C GLY A 98 -11.40 15.56 18.35
N THR A 99 -10.76 15.73 17.19
CA THR A 99 -10.27 17.04 16.76
C THR A 99 -11.45 17.96 16.46
N PRO A 100 -11.51 19.20 16.99
CA PRO A 100 -12.58 20.14 16.68
C PRO A 100 -12.69 20.38 15.17
N ARG A 101 -13.93 20.42 14.66
CA ARG A 101 -14.21 20.49 13.23
C ARG A 101 -13.47 21.60 12.45
N PRO A 102 -13.35 22.84 12.96
CA PRO A 102 -12.58 23.87 12.27
C PRO A 102 -11.10 23.50 12.09
N ALA A 103 -10.48 22.92 13.12
CA ALA A 103 -9.09 22.48 13.07
C ALA A 103 -8.91 21.25 12.16
N ALA A 104 -9.84 20.27 12.22
CA ALA A 104 -9.85 19.13 11.34
C ALA A 104 -9.94 19.52 9.86
N ARG A 105 -10.83 20.47 9.52
CA ARG A 105 -10.99 21.00 8.16
C ARG A 105 -9.75 21.78 7.68
N ALA A 106 -9.11 22.55 8.54
CA ALA A 106 -7.86 23.25 8.18
C ALA A 106 -6.74 22.25 7.85
N ARG A 107 -6.57 21.19 8.65
CA ARG A 107 -5.61 20.10 8.37
C ARG A 107 -5.99 19.32 7.11
N ALA A 108 -7.27 19.08 6.88
CA ALA A 108 -7.77 18.42 5.67
C ALA A 108 -7.47 19.21 4.40
N ALA A 109 -7.66 20.55 4.41
CA ALA A 109 -7.30 21.40 3.29
C ALA A 109 -5.79 21.36 2.99
N ALA A 110 -4.96 21.40 4.02
CA ALA A 110 -3.51 21.23 3.87
C ALA A 110 -3.15 19.84 3.29
N ALA A 111 -3.82 18.77 3.73
CA ALA A 111 -3.61 17.41 3.21
C ALA A 111 -4.04 17.30 1.72
N LEU A 112 -5.15 17.92 1.32
CA LEU A 112 -5.56 18.02 -0.09
C LEU A 112 -4.52 18.74 -0.94
N ALA A 113 -3.96 19.84 -0.44
CA ALA A 113 -2.90 20.56 -1.14
C ALA A 113 -1.63 19.71 -1.34
N ARG A 114 -1.25 18.88 -0.35
CA ARG A 114 -0.11 17.95 -0.45
C ARG A 114 -0.27 16.91 -1.57
N VAL A 115 -1.49 16.50 -1.87
CA VAL A 115 -1.80 15.57 -2.98
C VAL A 115 -2.18 16.31 -4.27
N LYS A 116 -1.83 17.59 -4.41
CA LYS A 116 -2.10 18.46 -5.58
C LYS A 116 -3.59 18.63 -5.92
N LEU A 117 -4.43 18.70 -4.90
CA LEU A 117 -5.88 18.91 -5.01
C LEU A 117 -6.33 20.16 -4.26
N ALA A 118 -5.53 21.23 -4.27
CA ALA A 118 -5.98 22.52 -3.74
C ALA A 118 -7.18 23.06 -4.54
N GLY A 119 -8.18 23.59 -3.82
CA GLY A 119 -9.33 24.26 -4.43
C GLY A 119 -10.52 23.35 -4.80
N ILE A 120 -10.46 22.05 -4.52
CA ILE A 120 -11.60 21.13 -4.75
C ILE A 120 -12.37 20.80 -3.46
N ASP A 121 -12.22 21.59 -2.44
CA ASP A 121 -12.70 21.33 -1.07
C ASP A 121 -14.19 20.93 -1.01
N LEU A 122 -15.02 21.57 -1.83
CA LEU A 122 -16.46 21.35 -1.88
C LEU A 122 -16.91 20.27 -2.88
N ALA A 123 -16.00 19.78 -3.72
CA ALA A 123 -16.34 18.75 -4.72
C ALA A 123 -16.80 17.47 -4.04
N LYS A 124 -17.87 16.86 -4.57
CA LYS A 124 -18.35 15.54 -4.12
C LYS A 124 -17.70 14.44 -4.94
N PRO A 125 -17.62 13.19 -4.43
CA PRO A 125 -17.02 12.06 -5.15
C PRO A 125 -17.52 11.89 -6.60
N ALA A 126 -18.79 12.11 -6.88
CA ALA A 126 -19.37 12.03 -8.23
C ALA A 126 -18.82 13.08 -9.21
N GLN A 127 -18.15 14.12 -8.72
CA GLN A 127 -17.54 15.19 -9.52
C GLN A 127 -16.03 15.00 -9.72
N LEU A 128 -15.45 13.93 -9.13
CA LEU A 128 -14.03 13.65 -9.18
C LEU A 128 -13.72 12.60 -10.27
N SER A 129 -12.61 12.78 -10.97
CA SER A 129 -12.04 11.67 -11.75
C SER A 129 -11.54 10.55 -10.84
N GLY A 130 -11.33 9.35 -11.38
CA GLY A 130 -10.79 8.21 -10.60
C GLY A 130 -9.47 8.56 -9.91
N GLY A 131 -8.57 9.23 -10.60
CA GLY A 131 -7.30 9.69 -10.04
C GLY A 131 -7.47 10.75 -8.95
N MET A 132 -8.40 11.70 -9.11
CA MET A 132 -8.73 12.68 -8.06
C MET A 132 -9.34 12.01 -6.84
N ALA A 133 -10.26 11.06 -7.02
CA ALA A 133 -10.86 10.32 -5.92
C ALA A 133 -9.81 9.50 -5.15
N MET A 134 -8.85 8.86 -5.83
CA MET A 134 -7.74 8.16 -5.20
C MET A 134 -6.83 9.12 -4.42
N ARG A 135 -6.52 10.29 -4.95
CA ARG A 135 -5.75 11.33 -4.23
C ARG A 135 -6.48 11.84 -2.99
N VAL A 136 -7.82 12.01 -3.03
CA VAL A 136 -8.62 12.35 -1.84
C VAL A 136 -8.53 11.22 -0.80
N SER A 137 -8.60 9.95 -1.23
CA SER A 137 -8.41 8.80 -0.32
C SER A 137 -7.01 8.78 0.30
N LEU A 138 -5.98 9.09 -0.48
CA LEU A 138 -4.60 9.21 0.02
C LEU A 138 -4.46 10.39 1.01
N ALA A 139 -5.04 11.55 0.71
CA ALA A 139 -5.06 12.69 1.64
C ALA A 139 -5.76 12.34 2.96
N ARG A 140 -6.89 11.60 2.89
CA ARG A 140 -7.61 11.10 4.06
C ARG A 140 -6.77 10.17 4.90
N ALA A 141 -5.98 9.29 4.26
CA ALA A 141 -5.07 8.40 4.96
C ALA A 141 -3.91 9.15 5.65
N LEU A 142 -3.39 10.19 5.01
CA LEU A 142 -2.23 10.95 5.48
C LEU A 142 -2.56 12.05 6.49
N VAL A 143 -3.83 12.45 6.63
CA VAL A 143 -4.24 13.58 7.50
C VAL A 143 -3.98 13.32 8.99
N THR A 144 -3.86 12.05 9.39
CA THR A 144 -3.54 11.62 10.75
C THR A 144 -2.04 11.54 11.04
N ASP A 145 -1.19 11.86 10.06
CA ASP A 145 0.26 11.73 10.12
C ASP A 145 0.71 10.30 10.54
N PRO A 146 0.30 9.26 9.77
CA PRO A 146 0.59 7.87 10.12
C PRO A 146 2.09 7.57 10.02
N ARG A 147 2.54 6.53 10.73
CA ARG A 147 3.89 5.95 10.60
C ARG A 147 3.94 4.83 9.57
N LEU A 148 2.79 4.19 9.34
CA LEU A 148 2.62 3.08 8.40
C LEU A 148 1.46 3.37 7.45
N LEU A 149 1.74 3.33 6.15
CA LEU A 149 0.75 3.45 5.09
C LEU A 149 0.63 2.12 4.34
N LEU A 150 -0.58 1.60 4.28
CA LEU A 150 -0.92 0.35 3.59
C LEU A 150 -1.77 0.68 2.36
N LEU A 151 -1.34 0.22 1.19
CA LEU A 151 -1.99 0.52 -0.09
C LEU A 151 -2.40 -0.79 -0.77
N ASP A 152 -3.70 -1.04 -0.91
CA ASP A 152 -4.24 -2.23 -1.57
C ASP A 152 -4.57 -1.92 -3.03
N GLU A 153 -3.72 -2.32 -3.97
CA GLU A 153 -3.84 -2.08 -5.42
C GLU A 153 -4.19 -0.62 -5.80
N PRO A 154 -3.49 0.40 -5.27
CA PRO A 154 -3.92 1.80 -5.35
C PRO A 154 -3.94 2.36 -6.77
N PHE A 155 -3.31 1.67 -7.72
CA PHE A 155 -3.17 2.12 -9.11
C PHE A 155 -4.02 1.33 -10.11
N ALA A 156 -4.69 0.23 -9.69
CA ALA A 156 -5.32 -0.72 -10.59
C ALA A 156 -6.41 -0.13 -11.49
N ALA A 157 -7.18 0.85 -10.97
CA ALA A 157 -8.29 1.48 -11.69
C ALA A 157 -7.90 2.73 -12.50
N LEU A 158 -6.59 3.05 -12.58
CA LEU A 158 -6.09 4.27 -13.21
C LEU A 158 -5.52 4.01 -14.60
N ASP A 159 -5.69 4.97 -15.51
CA ASP A 159 -4.95 5.00 -16.77
C ASP A 159 -3.45 5.18 -16.54
N GLU A 160 -2.63 4.85 -17.53
CA GLU A 160 -1.18 4.81 -17.40
C GLU A 160 -0.55 6.16 -17.01
N ILE A 161 -1.07 7.27 -17.51
CA ILE A 161 -0.54 8.62 -17.23
C ILE A 161 -0.84 8.99 -15.78
N THR A 162 -2.09 8.82 -15.36
CA THR A 162 -2.55 9.08 -14.00
C THR A 162 -1.84 8.17 -12.98
N ARG A 163 -1.64 6.90 -13.32
CA ARG A 163 -0.92 5.91 -12.53
C ARG A 163 0.52 6.35 -12.25
N ARG A 164 1.26 6.74 -13.28
CA ARG A 164 2.65 7.23 -13.15
C ARG A 164 2.71 8.49 -12.29
N ALA A 165 1.83 9.44 -12.54
CA ALA A 165 1.78 10.68 -11.77
C ALA A 165 1.48 10.42 -10.28
N LEU A 166 0.55 9.50 -9.96
CA LEU A 166 0.24 9.15 -8.58
C LEU A 166 1.41 8.41 -7.90
N ALA A 167 2.13 7.55 -8.62
CA ALA A 167 3.33 6.88 -8.11
C ALA A 167 4.43 7.89 -7.71
N GLU A 168 4.66 8.90 -8.55
CA GLU A 168 5.59 9.99 -8.25
C GLU A 168 5.13 10.81 -7.04
N ASP A 169 3.83 11.10 -6.93
CA ASP A 169 3.28 11.81 -5.77
C ASP A 169 3.47 11.02 -4.46
N VAL A 170 3.27 9.70 -4.47
CA VAL A 170 3.53 8.85 -3.31
C VAL A 170 5.01 8.90 -2.91
N HIS A 171 5.94 8.89 -3.86
CA HIS A 171 7.37 9.05 -3.57
C HIS A 171 7.67 10.42 -2.95
N GLN A 172 7.06 11.51 -3.43
CA GLN A 172 7.24 12.84 -2.85
C GLN A 172 6.68 12.94 -1.42
N LEU A 173 5.53 12.32 -1.17
CA LEU A 173 4.94 12.24 0.16
C LEU A 173 5.82 11.42 1.11
N TRP A 174 6.38 10.29 0.64
CA TRP A 174 7.32 9.49 1.40
C TRP A 174 8.59 10.27 1.75
N LEU A 175 9.17 11.02 0.80
CA LEU A 175 10.36 11.83 1.03
C LEU A 175 10.15 12.87 2.14
N GLN A 176 8.96 13.46 2.20
CA GLN A 176 8.61 14.46 3.21
C GLN A 176 8.37 13.90 4.61
N SER A 177 7.83 12.68 4.70
CA SER A 177 7.36 12.09 5.96
C SER A 177 8.18 10.89 6.42
N GLN A 178 8.97 10.26 5.54
CA GLN A 178 9.75 9.05 5.82
C GLN A 178 8.91 7.93 6.45
N LEU A 179 7.62 7.87 6.10
CA LEU A 179 6.72 6.85 6.59
C LEU A 179 7.06 5.48 5.98
N ALA A 180 6.79 4.41 6.68
CA ALA A 180 6.88 3.08 6.12
C ALA A 180 5.66 2.80 5.23
N ILE A 181 5.88 2.17 4.06
CA ILE A 181 4.81 1.86 3.10
C ILE A 181 4.84 0.37 2.75
N VAL A 182 3.70 -0.30 2.86
CA VAL A 182 3.48 -1.59 2.20
C VAL A 182 2.40 -1.40 1.15
N PHE A 183 2.69 -1.81 -0.08
CA PHE A 183 1.66 -1.79 -1.10
C PHE A 183 1.56 -3.14 -1.83
N VAL A 184 0.35 -3.46 -2.22
CA VAL A 184 0.01 -4.66 -2.98
C VAL A 184 -0.22 -4.27 -4.43
N THR A 185 0.35 -5.04 -5.33
CA THR A 185 0.09 -4.93 -6.77
C THR A 185 0.26 -6.28 -7.46
N HIS A 186 -0.36 -6.46 -8.60
CA HIS A 186 -0.07 -7.56 -9.53
C HIS A 186 0.86 -7.13 -10.66
N ASN A 187 1.27 -5.86 -10.70
CA ASN A 187 2.13 -5.29 -11.73
C ASN A 187 3.59 -5.22 -11.25
N VAL A 188 4.46 -6.01 -11.87
CA VAL A 188 5.89 -6.09 -11.53
C VAL A 188 6.61 -4.76 -11.74
N GLU A 189 6.30 -4.02 -12.82
CA GLU A 189 6.95 -2.75 -13.10
C GLU A 189 6.58 -1.67 -12.05
N GLU A 190 5.33 -1.68 -11.58
CA GLU A 190 4.92 -0.83 -10.46
C GLU A 190 5.71 -1.16 -9.19
N ALA A 191 5.81 -2.47 -8.88
CA ALA A 191 6.53 -2.92 -7.69
C ALA A 191 7.99 -2.48 -7.72
N VAL A 192 8.70 -2.70 -8.83
CA VAL A 192 10.11 -2.32 -9.00
C VAL A 192 10.30 -0.80 -8.99
N TYR A 193 9.35 -0.06 -9.58
CA TYR A 193 9.44 1.40 -9.58
C TYR A 193 9.23 2.00 -8.20
N MET A 194 8.21 1.53 -7.49
CA MET A 194 7.76 2.13 -6.24
C MET A 194 8.59 1.73 -5.03
N ALA A 195 9.00 0.45 -4.95
CA ALA A 195 9.53 -0.13 -3.73
C ALA A 195 11.06 -0.15 -3.67
N SER A 196 11.61 -0.07 -2.45
CA SER A 196 12.99 -0.45 -2.17
C SER A 196 13.16 -1.97 -2.03
N ARG A 197 12.07 -2.68 -1.70
CA ARG A 197 12.02 -4.14 -1.62
C ARG A 197 10.74 -4.69 -2.23
N VAL A 198 10.87 -5.73 -3.03
CA VAL A 198 9.74 -6.49 -3.59
C VAL A 198 9.75 -7.88 -2.98
N VAL A 199 8.61 -8.32 -2.46
CA VAL A 199 8.37 -9.68 -1.97
C VAL A 199 7.37 -10.36 -2.89
N VAL A 200 7.75 -11.51 -3.44
CA VAL A 200 6.89 -12.34 -4.29
C VAL A 200 6.18 -13.37 -3.42
N MET A 201 4.88 -13.54 -3.62
CA MET A 201 4.04 -14.50 -2.90
C MET A 201 3.59 -15.63 -3.82
N THR A 202 3.56 -16.88 -3.29
CA THR A 202 3.02 -18.06 -4.00
C THR A 202 1.52 -17.92 -4.22
N SER A 203 0.97 -18.72 -5.16
CA SER A 203 -0.47 -19.01 -5.18
C SER A 203 -0.88 -19.69 -3.86
N GLY A 204 -2.15 -19.54 -3.46
CA GLY A 204 -2.64 -19.94 -2.13
C GLY A 204 -2.27 -21.35 -1.65
N PRO A 205 -1.95 -21.51 -0.34
CA PRO A 205 -1.84 -20.44 0.63
C PRO A 205 -0.59 -19.59 0.39
N GLY A 206 -0.75 -18.26 0.48
CA GLY A 206 0.34 -17.32 0.19
C GLY A 206 1.52 -17.45 1.13
N ARG A 207 2.71 -17.69 0.57
CA ARG A 207 4.00 -17.72 1.26
C ARG A 207 4.98 -16.83 0.53
N ALA A 208 6.00 -16.33 1.22
CA ALA A 208 7.09 -15.63 0.54
C ALA A 208 7.89 -16.64 -0.32
N ALA A 209 8.05 -16.33 -1.62
CA ALA A 209 8.67 -17.23 -2.59
C ALA A 209 9.83 -16.59 -3.36
N GLY A 210 10.31 -15.43 -2.93
CA GLY A 210 11.38 -14.71 -3.59
C GLY A 210 11.18 -13.22 -3.57
N GLY A 211 11.80 -12.52 -4.50
CA GLY A 211 11.74 -11.06 -4.62
C GLY A 211 13.08 -10.41 -4.88
N ALA A 212 13.16 -9.10 -4.72
CA ALA A 212 14.36 -8.33 -4.97
C ALA A 212 14.47 -7.13 -4.04
N MET A 213 15.70 -6.81 -3.64
CA MET A 213 16.06 -5.47 -3.18
C MET A 213 16.34 -4.62 -4.42
N ILE A 214 15.79 -3.42 -4.45
CA ILE A 214 15.97 -2.48 -5.55
C ILE A 214 16.95 -1.40 -5.11
N ASP A 215 18.21 -1.64 -5.39
CA ASP A 215 19.32 -0.76 -5.01
C ASP A 215 19.36 0.48 -5.92
N ALA A 216 18.38 1.36 -5.73
CA ALA A 216 18.30 2.63 -6.43
C ALA A 216 17.64 3.68 -5.53
N PRO A 217 18.03 4.97 -5.63
CA PRO A 217 17.51 6.00 -4.74
C PRO A 217 15.98 6.18 -4.89
N LEU A 218 15.34 6.55 -3.79
CA LEU A 218 13.96 7.03 -3.76
C LEU A 218 13.94 8.53 -3.39
N PRO A 219 13.14 9.36 -4.06
CA PRO A 219 12.36 9.11 -5.28
C PRO A 219 13.22 8.67 -6.47
N ARG A 220 12.65 7.89 -7.38
CA ARG A 220 13.38 7.39 -8.55
C ARG A 220 13.83 8.54 -9.45
N PRO A 221 15.07 8.52 -9.97
CA PRO A 221 15.53 9.53 -10.90
C PRO A 221 14.75 9.47 -12.24
N PRO A 222 14.66 10.59 -12.97
CA PRO A 222 14.08 10.60 -14.29
C PRO A 222 14.72 9.52 -15.19
N GLY A 223 13.89 8.80 -15.96
CA GLY A 223 14.36 7.73 -16.86
C GLY A 223 14.71 6.43 -16.16
N PHE A 224 14.52 6.26 -14.85
CA PHE A 224 14.83 5.00 -14.14
C PHE A 224 14.20 3.78 -14.82
N ARG A 225 12.94 3.88 -15.31
CA ARG A 225 12.23 2.79 -16.00
C ARG A 225 12.91 2.30 -17.27
N THR A 226 13.80 3.09 -17.88
CA THR A 226 14.54 2.73 -19.10
C THR A 226 15.96 2.20 -18.82
N THR A 227 16.38 2.16 -17.56
CA THR A 227 17.71 1.68 -17.17
C THR A 227 17.82 0.16 -17.26
N ALA A 228 19.05 -0.34 -17.43
CA ALA A 228 19.33 -1.77 -17.35
C ALA A 228 19.00 -2.33 -15.97
N HIS A 229 19.26 -1.57 -14.91
CA HIS A 229 18.95 -1.95 -13.53
C HIS A 229 17.46 -2.21 -13.33
N PHE A 230 16.59 -1.30 -13.81
CA PHE A 230 15.14 -1.50 -13.73
C PHE A 230 14.71 -2.78 -14.46
N ARG A 231 15.20 -3.00 -15.67
CA ARG A 231 14.87 -4.20 -16.47
C ARG A 231 15.31 -5.48 -15.77
N GLN A 232 16.54 -5.54 -15.29
CA GLN A 232 17.06 -6.71 -14.57
C GLN A 232 16.26 -7.03 -13.30
N ALA A 233 15.89 -5.99 -12.54
CA ALA A 233 15.04 -6.16 -11.35
C ALA A 233 13.64 -6.67 -11.73
N ALA A 234 13.03 -6.12 -12.77
CA ALA A 234 11.72 -6.55 -13.27
C ALA A 234 11.76 -7.98 -13.81
N GLU A 235 12.78 -8.35 -14.56
CA GLU A 235 13.01 -9.72 -15.06
C GLU A 235 13.17 -10.71 -13.89
N LYS A 236 13.97 -10.36 -12.88
CA LYS A 236 14.13 -11.20 -11.69
C LYS A 236 12.81 -11.41 -10.95
N VAL A 237 12.06 -10.35 -10.65
CA VAL A 237 10.78 -10.44 -9.96
C VAL A 237 9.76 -11.22 -10.80
N SER A 238 9.75 -11.03 -12.14
CA SER A 238 8.88 -11.79 -13.05
C SER A 238 9.21 -13.27 -13.05
N ALA A 239 10.50 -13.64 -13.06
CA ALA A 239 10.94 -15.03 -13.01
C ALA A 239 10.57 -15.69 -11.66
N ASP A 240 10.73 -14.98 -10.54
CA ASP A 240 10.34 -15.47 -9.23
C ASP A 240 8.81 -15.64 -9.15
N LEU A 241 8.04 -14.71 -9.74
CA LEU A 241 6.58 -14.78 -9.80
C LEU A 241 6.10 -15.99 -10.64
N ALA A 242 6.72 -16.25 -11.78
CA ALA A 242 6.41 -17.42 -12.59
C ALA A 242 6.61 -18.72 -11.81
N LYS A 243 7.77 -18.88 -11.16
CA LYS A 243 8.05 -20.05 -10.30
C LYS A 243 7.03 -20.19 -9.14
N ALA A 244 6.66 -19.07 -8.52
CA ALA A 244 5.70 -19.05 -7.42
C ALA A 244 4.28 -19.48 -7.86
N MET A 245 3.92 -19.24 -9.13
CA MET A 245 2.66 -19.72 -9.71
C MET A 245 2.67 -21.22 -9.98
N ASP A 246 3.80 -21.78 -10.46
CA ASP A 246 3.95 -23.21 -10.74
C ASP A 246 3.87 -24.06 -9.45
N VAL A 247 4.50 -23.61 -8.36
CA VAL A 247 4.44 -24.28 -7.05
C VAL A 247 3.01 -24.39 -6.56
N GLY A 248 2.21 -23.32 -6.64
CA GLY A 248 0.83 -23.36 -6.21
C GLY A 248 -0.07 -24.27 -7.06
N ALA A 249 0.25 -24.49 -8.34
CA ALA A 249 -0.47 -25.41 -9.18
C ALA A 249 -0.20 -26.89 -8.79
N MET A 250 0.99 -27.19 -8.28
CA MET A 250 1.36 -28.55 -7.83
C MET A 250 0.78 -28.92 -6.45
N GLU A 251 0.59 -27.95 -5.56
CA GLU A 251 -0.01 -28.18 -4.23
C GLU A 251 -1.55 -28.27 -4.27
N ALA A 252 -2.19 -27.86 -5.37
CA ALA A 252 -3.64 -27.89 -5.54
C ALA A 252 -4.16 -29.19 -6.22
N THR A 253 -3.26 -30.12 -6.58
CA THR A 253 -3.57 -31.41 -7.21
C THR A 253 -3.38 -32.55 -6.25
#